data_34e505303e94277ad6141b0435492398
#
_entry.id   34e505303e94277ad6141b0435492398
#
_cell.length_a   1.000
_cell.length_b   1.000
_cell.length_c   1.000
_cell.angle_alpha   90.00
_cell.angle_beta   90.00
_cell.angle_gamma   90.00
#
_symmetry.space_group_name_H-M   'P 1'
#
loop_
_entity.id
_entity.type
_entity.pdbx_description
1 polymer ?
#
loop_
_entity_poly.entity_id
_entity_poly.type
_entity_poly.pdbx_seq_one_letter_code
_entity_poly.pdbx_strand_id
1 'polypeptide(L)'
;MNGSEANLPLGFRYASTFAGIREIVKDDIALIVSDPVAVAAAVFTQNRVVAAPVELARKNLRVSGGKIRAILVNAGNANCATRTGERVALECVRAAAKALGSKPEQVLPASTGVIGVEMDAKLIVKALPKLVSCLDAAQFEAAAGAIMTTDTVHKTTYAEIEGAKIAGMTKGAGMIQPNMATTLGFVMTDAVVPPAALRAALKRGVGRSYNRISVDGDTSTNDTVIVLANGASGVKPPGKTFEEALSGVLESLAIQIARDGEGARKLVTIDVEGASNERGAERMARAIANSPLVKTAIAGSDPNWGRVLSAVGNSGVAFEPKQVDIEMQGVRVCRGGVAANFSEEELKTKLDELECYIRFSIRGNGRGRARFWTCDFTQDYIEINASYRT
;
A
#
# COMPACT_ATOMS: atom_id res chain seq x y z
N MET A 1 13.65 26.51 -6.45
CA MET A 1 12.62 25.56 -6.07
C MET A 1 13.10 24.19 -6.57
N ASN A 2 13.27 23.24 -5.66
CA ASN A 2 13.64 21.87 -6.05
C ASN A 2 12.49 21.26 -6.85
N GLY A 3 12.78 20.51 -7.91
CA GLY A 3 11.77 20.00 -8.85
C GLY A 3 10.64 19.14 -8.22
N SER A 4 10.76 18.77 -6.93
CA SER A 4 9.72 18.07 -6.16
C SER A 4 8.58 18.98 -5.68
N GLU A 5 8.87 20.21 -5.27
CA GLU A 5 7.83 21.14 -4.77
C GLU A 5 6.84 21.56 -5.86
N ALA A 6 7.30 21.66 -7.11
CA ALA A 6 6.44 22.01 -8.25
C ALA A 6 5.31 21.00 -8.50
N ASN A 7 5.44 19.77 -7.97
CA ASN A 7 4.48 18.67 -8.18
C ASN A 7 3.55 18.41 -6.99
N LEU A 8 3.69 19.16 -5.88
CA LEU A 8 2.86 18.99 -4.71
C LEU A 8 1.50 19.69 -4.82
N PRO A 9 0.41 19.09 -4.31
CA PRO A 9 -0.90 19.72 -4.32
C PRO A 9 -0.94 20.93 -3.39
N LEU A 10 -1.62 21.98 -3.81
CA LEU A 10 -1.77 23.22 -3.06
C LEU A 10 -2.52 23.01 -1.73
N GLY A 11 -2.17 23.79 -0.71
CA GLY A 11 -2.86 23.81 0.56
C GLY A 11 -2.55 22.60 1.47
N PHE A 12 -1.54 21.79 1.15
CA PHE A 12 -1.02 20.76 2.04
C PHE A 12 0.34 21.16 2.60
N ARG A 13 0.53 20.83 3.88
CA ARG A 13 1.81 20.99 4.59
C ARG A 13 2.11 19.72 5.36
N TYR A 14 3.37 19.39 5.47
CA TYR A 14 3.89 18.16 6.05
C TYR A 14 4.92 18.50 7.13
N ALA A 15 5.08 17.63 8.10
CA ALA A 15 6.17 17.69 9.07
C ALA A 15 6.50 16.32 9.57
N SER A 16 7.74 16.12 10.00
CA SER A 16 8.18 14.94 10.72
C SER A 16 9.11 15.34 11.88
N THR A 17 9.21 14.48 12.89
CA THR A 17 10.18 14.59 13.96
C THR A 17 10.35 13.27 14.70
N PHE A 18 11.44 13.13 15.41
CA PHE A 18 11.67 12.05 16.35
C PHE A 18 10.96 12.35 17.69
N ALA A 19 10.08 11.44 18.11
CA ALA A 19 9.35 11.48 19.37
C ALA A 19 9.88 10.47 20.41
N GLY A 20 10.74 9.53 19.99
CA GLY A 20 11.29 8.49 20.85
C GLY A 20 10.39 7.25 20.99
N ILE A 21 9.56 6.98 19.98
CA ILE A 21 8.75 5.75 19.90
C ILE A 21 9.63 4.58 19.46
N ARG A 22 10.61 4.85 18.60
CA ARG A 22 11.63 3.89 18.16
C ARG A 22 12.87 4.00 19.02
N GLU A 23 13.61 2.90 19.16
CA GLU A 23 14.93 2.89 19.81
C GLU A 23 15.98 3.60 18.95
N ILE A 24 15.90 3.46 17.63
CA ILE A 24 16.83 4.10 16.67
C ILE A 24 16.39 5.56 16.49
N VAL A 25 17.35 6.48 16.60
CA VAL A 25 17.13 7.94 16.40
C VAL A 25 16.88 8.23 14.92
N LYS A 26 15.60 8.14 14.54
CA LYS A 26 15.07 8.47 13.22
C LYS A 26 13.67 9.04 13.43
N ASP A 27 13.24 9.99 12.62
CA ASP A 27 11.86 10.52 12.70
C ASP A 27 10.85 9.36 12.74
N ASP A 28 9.94 9.39 13.69
CA ASP A 28 8.98 8.33 13.99
C ASP A 28 7.54 8.83 14.14
N ILE A 29 7.34 10.15 13.98
CA ILE A 29 6.02 10.75 13.81
C ILE A 29 5.99 11.66 12.60
N ALA A 30 4.85 11.66 11.91
CA ALA A 30 4.56 12.55 10.79
C ALA A 30 3.19 13.21 10.96
N LEU A 31 3.06 14.44 10.44
CA LEU A 31 1.81 15.19 10.41
C LEU A 31 1.58 15.69 8.99
N ILE A 32 0.42 15.36 8.44
CA ILE A 32 -0.08 15.86 7.15
C ILE A 32 -1.24 16.79 7.45
N VAL A 33 -1.16 18.05 7.04
CA VAL A 33 -2.18 19.07 7.30
C VAL A 33 -2.72 19.62 6.00
N SER A 34 -4.03 19.76 5.93
CA SER A 34 -4.73 20.36 4.80
C SER A 34 -5.33 21.70 5.18
N ASP A 35 -5.08 22.72 4.39
CA ASP A 35 -5.67 24.05 4.50
C ASP A 35 -6.02 24.56 3.10
N PRO A 36 -7.30 24.59 2.75
CA PRO A 36 -8.52 24.41 3.55
C PRO A 36 -8.77 22.95 4.00
N VAL A 37 -9.78 22.77 4.88
CA VAL A 37 -10.21 21.43 5.33
C VAL A 37 -10.62 20.57 4.13
N ALA A 38 -10.05 19.37 4.04
CA ALA A 38 -10.25 18.47 2.91
C ALA A 38 -11.50 17.60 3.06
N VAL A 39 -12.07 17.20 1.92
CA VAL A 39 -12.93 16.03 1.83
C VAL A 39 -12.04 14.78 1.86
N ALA A 40 -12.39 13.83 2.71
CA ALA A 40 -11.62 12.59 2.86
C ALA A 40 -12.43 11.36 2.47
N ALA A 41 -11.73 10.38 1.89
CA ALA A 41 -12.16 9.01 1.77
C ALA A 41 -11.07 8.10 2.31
N ALA A 42 -11.45 6.99 2.94
CA ALA A 42 -10.49 6.02 3.45
C ALA A 42 -11.00 4.59 3.31
N VAL A 43 -10.06 3.66 3.20
CA VAL A 43 -10.26 2.22 3.34
C VAL A 43 -9.31 1.71 4.43
N PHE A 44 -9.75 0.67 5.12
CA PHE A 44 -9.07 0.16 6.31
C PHE A 44 -9.00 -1.37 6.28
N THR A 45 -8.08 -1.93 7.05
CA THR A 45 -7.91 -3.37 7.22
C THR A 45 -9.23 -4.11 7.48
N GLN A 46 -9.32 -5.34 6.96
CA GLN A 46 -10.38 -6.29 7.29
C GLN A 46 -9.90 -7.37 8.27
N ASN A 47 -8.70 -7.23 8.82
CA ASN A 47 -8.25 -8.10 9.89
C ASN A 47 -9.24 -8.01 11.07
N ARG A 48 -9.54 -9.12 11.72
CA ARG A 48 -10.44 -9.15 12.90
C ARG A 48 -9.78 -8.53 14.13
N VAL A 49 -8.45 -8.56 14.19
CA VAL A 49 -7.66 -7.85 15.20
C VAL A 49 -7.39 -6.45 14.65
N VAL A 50 -8.21 -5.49 15.04
CA VAL A 50 -8.14 -4.11 14.54
C VAL A 50 -7.43 -3.24 15.56
N ALA A 51 -6.45 -2.45 15.09
CA ALA A 51 -5.73 -1.51 15.94
C ALA A 51 -6.62 -0.32 16.37
N ALA A 52 -6.42 0.18 17.58
CA ALA A 52 -7.17 1.31 18.13
C ALA A 52 -7.14 2.58 17.26
N PRO A 53 -6.01 2.97 16.62
CA PRO A 53 -5.98 4.08 15.67
C PRO A 53 -6.94 3.90 14.48
N VAL A 54 -7.06 2.68 13.96
CA VAL A 54 -7.97 2.38 12.83
C VAL A 54 -9.43 2.57 13.24
N GLU A 55 -9.81 2.06 14.42
CA GLU A 55 -11.17 2.23 14.93
C GLU A 55 -11.51 3.70 15.18
N LEU A 56 -10.58 4.45 15.76
CA LEU A 56 -10.74 5.89 15.99
C LEU A 56 -10.80 6.67 14.66
N ALA A 57 -9.97 6.32 13.67
CA ALA A 57 -10.00 6.94 12.35
C ALA A 57 -11.34 6.70 11.63
N ARG A 58 -11.89 5.48 11.69
CA ARG A 58 -13.22 5.15 11.16
C ARG A 58 -14.31 5.99 11.84
N LYS A 59 -14.24 6.12 13.17
CA LYS A 59 -15.17 6.94 13.96
C LYS A 59 -15.08 8.41 13.57
N ASN A 60 -13.87 8.97 13.54
CA ASN A 60 -13.62 10.38 13.24
C ASN A 60 -14.06 10.73 11.81
N LEU A 61 -13.75 9.89 10.83
CA LEU A 61 -14.18 10.08 9.45
C LEU A 61 -15.71 10.14 9.32
N ARG A 62 -16.43 9.29 10.07
CA ARG A 62 -17.89 9.30 10.10
C ARG A 62 -18.45 10.52 10.80
N VAL A 63 -17.93 10.86 11.99
CA VAL A 63 -18.44 11.97 12.83
C VAL A 63 -18.18 13.32 12.16
N SER A 64 -17.01 13.50 11.50
CA SER A 64 -16.69 14.73 10.76
C SER A 64 -17.47 14.88 9.44
N GLY A 65 -18.22 13.85 9.03
CA GLY A 65 -18.82 13.81 7.70
C GLY A 65 -17.78 13.80 6.57
N GLY A 66 -16.59 13.26 6.83
CA GLY A 66 -15.46 13.22 5.90
C GLY A 66 -14.72 14.56 5.76
N LYS A 67 -14.91 15.50 6.67
CA LYS A 67 -14.20 16.79 6.68
C LYS A 67 -12.96 16.68 7.58
N ILE A 68 -11.78 16.55 6.99
CA ILE A 68 -10.54 16.25 7.69
C ILE A 68 -9.53 17.40 7.52
N ARG A 69 -8.93 17.78 8.65
CA ARG A 69 -7.88 18.81 8.75
C ARG A 69 -6.50 18.20 8.70
N ALA A 70 -6.31 17.03 9.35
CA ALA A 70 -4.99 16.45 9.48
C ALA A 70 -5.00 14.91 9.58
N ILE A 71 -3.85 14.32 9.23
CA ILE A 71 -3.51 12.93 9.53
C ILE A 71 -2.29 12.97 10.44
N LEU A 72 -2.37 12.34 11.63
CA LEU A 72 -1.27 12.13 12.55
C LEU A 72 -0.81 10.70 12.47
N VAL A 73 0.45 10.49 12.11
CA VAL A 73 1.01 9.15 11.90
C VAL A 73 2.13 8.91 12.90
N ASN A 74 2.18 7.73 13.50
CA ASN A 74 3.35 7.25 14.21
C ASN A 74 3.86 5.93 13.63
N ALA A 75 5.18 5.74 13.67
CA ALA A 75 5.86 4.53 13.29
C ALA A 75 6.75 4.03 14.44
N GLY A 76 6.82 2.68 14.59
CA GLY A 76 7.53 2.03 15.70
C GLY A 76 6.61 1.30 16.67
N ASN A 77 5.35 1.74 16.80
CA ASN A 77 4.34 1.09 17.64
C ASN A 77 2.99 1.08 16.92
N ALA A 78 2.40 -0.10 16.75
CA ALA A 78 1.12 -0.29 16.08
C ALA A 78 -0.09 0.21 16.90
N ASN A 79 0.08 0.39 18.21
CA ASN A 79 -1.01 0.65 19.15
C ASN A 79 -2.18 -0.33 18.97
N CYS A 80 -1.82 -1.61 18.83
CA CYS A 80 -2.72 -2.73 18.59
C CYS A 80 -2.55 -3.80 19.68
N ALA A 81 -3.65 -4.43 20.08
CA ALA A 81 -3.70 -5.47 21.12
C ALA A 81 -3.10 -5.00 22.46
N THR A 82 -3.37 -3.77 22.85
CA THR A 82 -2.92 -3.11 24.07
C THR A 82 -4.10 -2.75 24.98
N ARG A 83 -3.87 -2.64 26.27
CA ARG A 83 -4.92 -2.29 27.25
C ARG A 83 -5.33 -0.82 27.19
N THR A 84 -4.41 0.06 26.79
CA THR A 84 -4.59 1.51 26.81
C THR A 84 -4.75 2.12 25.42
N GLY A 85 -4.77 1.32 24.35
CA GLY A 85 -4.68 1.77 22.98
C GLY A 85 -5.70 2.83 22.56
N GLU A 86 -6.97 2.64 22.91
CA GLU A 86 -8.03 3.63 22.61
C GLU A 86 -7.77 4.97 23.31
N ARG A 87 -7.42 4.92 24.61
CA ARG A 87 -7.11 6.13 25.40
C ARG A 87 -5.92 6.87 24.80
N VAL A 88 -4.85 6.15 24.45
CA VAL A 88 -3.64 6.70 23.85
C VAL A 88 -3.94 7.35 22.50
N ALA A 89 -4.65 6.66 21.62
CA ALA A 89 -5.04 7.19 20.30
C ALA A 89 -5.87 8.47 20.44
N LEU A 90 -6.85 8.48 21.36
CA LEU A 90 -7.71 9.64 21.59
C LEU A 90 -6.95 10.82 22.20
N GLU A 91 -6.02 10.59 23.13
CA GLU A 91 -5.18 11.61 23.74
C GLU A 91 -4.29 12.28 22.68
N CYS A 92 -3.62 11.51 21.83
CA CYS A 92 -2.80 12.02 20.73
C CYS A 92 -3.63 12.86 19.73
N VAL A 93 -4.80 12.37 19.33
CA VAL A 93 -5.70 13.08 18.41
C VAL A 93 -6.20 14.40 19.01
N ARG A 94 -6.61 14.41 20.29
CA ARG A 94 -7.04 15.63 20.97
C ARG A 94 -5.92 16.66 21.08
N ALA A 95 -4.73 16.22 21.38
CA ALA A 95 -3.56 17.10 21.48
C ALA A 95 -3.20 17.69 20.10
N ALA A 96 -3.19 16.89 19.04
CA ALA A 96 -2.96 17.37 17.68
C ALA A 96 -4.04 18.36 17.23
N ALA A 97 -5.31 18.04 17.47
CA ALA A 97 -6.42 18.93 17.15
C ALA A 97 -6.30 20.28 17.86
N LYS A 98 -5.96 20.27 19.16
CA LYS A 98 -5.72 21.49 19.93
C LYS A 98 -4.56 22.32 19.35
N ALA A 99 -3.46 21.68 19.01
CA ALA A 99 -2.29 22.36 18.42
C ALA A 99 -2.56 22.97 17.04
N LEU A 100 -3.52 22.38 16.28
CA LEU A 100 -3.94 22.86 14.96
C LEU A 100 -5.17 23.78 14.96
N GLY A 101 -5.75 24.07 16.13
CA GLY A 101 -7.00 24.84 16.23
C GLY A 101 -8.19 24.17 15.54
N SER A 102 -8.23 22.83 15.51
CA SER A 102 -9.28 22.04 14.86
C SER A 102 -10.07 21.19 15.84
N LYS A 103 -11.13 20.53 15.37
CA LYS A 103 -11.89 19.59 16.18
C LYS A 103 -11.20 18.21 16.17
N PRO A 104 -11.26 17.43 17.29
CA PRO A 104 -10.67 16.10 17.35
C PRO A 104 -11.10 15.16 16.23
N GLU A 105 -12.38 15.19 15.85
CA GLU A 105 -12.92 14.36 14.76
C GLU A 105 -12.41 14.75 13.37
N GLN A 106 -11.71 15.87 13.24
CA GLN A 106 -11.06 16.30 12.00
C GLN A 106 -9.60 15.83 11.89
N VAL A 107 -9.11 15.07 12.87
CA VAL A 107 -7.77 14.48 12.86
C VAL A 107 -7.90 12.96 12.77
N LEU A 108 -7.28 12.36 11.75
CA LEU A 108 -7.24 10.90 11.59
C LEU A 108 -5.89 10.37 12.13
N PRO A 109 -5.90 9.45 13.10
CA PRO A 109 -4.68 8.77 13.52
C PRO A 109 -4.37 7.60 12.58
N ALA A 110 -3.07 7.32 12.39
CA ALA A 110 -2.55 6.11 11.78
C ALA A 110 -1.29 5.67 12.52
N SER A 111 -1.09 4.38 12.70
CA SER A 111 0.06 3.83 13.44
C SER A 111 0.60 2.60 12.73
N THR A 112 1.90 2.35 12.88
CA THR A 112 2.56 1.14 12.39
C THR A 112 3.75 0.78 13.28
N GLY A 113 4.11 -0.50 13.32
CA GLY A 113 5.23 -1.02 14.10
C GLY A 113 4.81 -2.18 15.01
N VAL A 114 5.43 -2.30 16.18
CA VAL A 114 5.28 -3.44 17.08
C VAL A 114 3.85 -3.57 17.64
N ILE A 115 3.30 -4.78 17.59
CA ILE A 115 1.99 -5.16 18.15
C ILE A 115 2.18 -5.66 19.60
N GLY A 116 1.19 -5.38 20.48
CA GLY A 116 1.15 -5.90 21.85
C GLY A 116 2.03 -5.15 22.85
N VAL A 117 2.62 -4.02 22.45
CA VAL A 117 3.43 -3.16 23.33
C VAL A 117 2.67 -1.89 23.64
N GLU A 118 2.54 -1.55 24.94
CA GLU A 118 1.90 -0.31 25.38
C GLU A 118 2.69 0.90 24.89
N MET A 119 1.99 1.92 24.40
CA MET A 119 2.58 3.19 23.96
C MET A 119 2.28 4.31 24.96
N ASP A 120 3.27 5.14 25.27
CA ASP A 120 3.05 6.34 26.06
C ASP A 120 2.65 7.53 25.16
N ALA A 121 1.41 7.98 25.28
CA ALA A 121 0.90 9.13 24.53
C ALA A 121 1.76 10.41 24.74
N LYS A 122 2.42 10.54 25.90
CA LYS A 122 3.25 11.71 26.23
C LYS A 122 4.40 11.91 25.25
N LEU A 123 4.91 10.83 24.61
CA LEU A 123 5.96 10.93 23.59
C LEU A 123 5.47 11.79 22.42
N ILE A 124 4.30 11.47 21.88
CA ILE A 124 3.69 12.22 20.78
C ILE A 124 3.26 13.60 21.23
N VAL A 125 2.58 13.71 22.37
CA VAL A 125 2.05 15.00 22.87
C VAL A 125 3.16 16.04 23.09
N LYS A 126 4.31 15.63 23.64
CA LYS A 126 5.49 16.50 23.84
C LYS A 126 6.13 16.94 22.50
N ALA A 127 6.07 16.11 21.46
CA ALA A 127 6.66 16.41 20.17
C ALA A 127 5.76 17.29 19.27
N LEU A 128 4.46 17.38 19.55
CA LEU A 128 3.50 18.14 18.72
C LEU A 128 3.85 19.61 18.52
N PRO A 129 4.29 20.41 19.54
CA PRO A 129 4.64 21.81 19.30
C PRO A 129 5.73 21.98 18.23
N LYS A 130 6.78 21.15 18.31
CA LYS A 130 7.86 21.12 17.30
C LYS A 130 7.32 20.68 15.95
N LEU A 131 6.53 19.63 15.91
CA LEU A 131 5.96 19.08 14.69
C LEU A 131 5.10 20.13 13.94
N VAL A 132 4.26 20.86 14.68
CA VAL A 132 3.42 21.92 14.11
C VAL A 132 4.24 23.12 13.64
N SER A 133 5.31 23.50 14.36
CA SER A 133 6.18 24.60 13.95
C SER A 133 7.02 24.31 12.70
N CYS A 134 7.25 23.02 12.38
CA CYS A 134 8.01 22.58 11.21
C CYS A 134 7.11 22.30 9.99
N LEU A 135 5.81 22.59 10.03
CA LEU A 135 4.89 22.34 8.91
C LEU A 135 5.25 23.17 7.68
N ASP A 136 5.65 22.50 6.62
CA ASP A 136 6.00 23.10 5.34
C ASP A 136 5.62 22.17 4.17
N ALA A 137 5.33 22.70 2.99
CA ALA A 137 5.04 21.90 1.80
C ALA A 137 6.26 21.06 1.38
N ALA A 138 7.47 21.59 1.51
CA ALA A 138 8.73 20.91 1.18
C ALA A 138 9.04 19.70 2.05
N GLN A 139 8.36 19.51 3.19
CA GLN A 139 8.57 18.38 4.11
C GLN A 139 7.85 17.09 3.68
N PHE A 140 7.34 17.00 2.46
CA PHE A 140 6.63 15.82 1.95
C PHE A 140 7.48 14.55 2.03
N GLU A 141 8.71 14.58 1.51
CA GLU A 141 9.62 13.42 1.51
C GLU A 141 10.10 13.07 2.94
N ALA A 142 10.30 14.07 3.80
CA ALA A 142 10.62 13.83 5.20
C ALA A 142 9.48 13.10 5.93
N ALA A 143 8.23 13.51 5.68
CA ALA A 143 7.06 12.83 6.21
C ALA A 143 6.94 11.39 5.68
N ALA A 144 7.22 11.16 4.38
CA ALA A 144 7.26 9.83 3.79
C ALA A 144 8.34 8.93 4.45
N GLY A 145 9.50 9.49 4.77
CA GLY A 145 10.57 8.78 5.49
C GLY A 145 10.22 8.44 6.93
N ALA A 146 9.47 9.30 7.61
CA ALA A 146 9.09 9.12 9.02
C ALA A 146 8.06 8.00 9.24
N ILE A 147 7.25 7.69 8.23
CA ILE A 147 6.23 6.62 8.32
C ILE A 147 6.78 5.22 8.02
N MET A 148 7.99 5.10 7.48
CA MET A 148 8.64 3.82 7.14
C MET A 148 8.91 2.98 8.39
N THR A 149 8.97 1.65 8.22
CA THR A 149 9.41 0.70 9.25
C THR A 149 10.64 -0.09 8.80
N THR A 150 10.44 -1.18 8.12
CA THR A 150 11.48 -2.03 7.51
C THR A 150 11.75 -1.66 6.05
N ASP A 151 11.03 -0.69 5.53
CA ASP A 151 11.20 -0.16 4.17
C ASP A 151 12.64 0.31 3.94
N THR A 152 13.19 0.03 2.74
CA THR A 152 14.55 0.43 2.37
C THR A 152 14.57 1.75 1.59
N VAL A 153 13.45 2.10 0.94
CA VAL A 153 13.30 3.32 0.13
C VAL A 153 12.00 4.06 0.44
N HIS A 154 12.01 5.37 0.23
CA HIS A 154 10.77 6.15 0.23
C HIS A 154 9.89 5.73 -0.94
N LYS A 155 8.59 5.59 -0.69
CA LYS A 155 7.59 5.23 -1.70
C LYS A 155 6.67 6.40 -1.91
N THR A 156 6.96 7.18 -2.93
CA THR A 156 6.23 8.40 -3.29
C THR A 156 5.88 8.41 -4.76
N THR A 157 4.83 9.13 -5.13
CA THR A 157 4.40 9.28 -6.52
C THR A 157 3.59 10.56 -6.71
N TYR A 158 3.58 11.08 -7.93
CA TYR A 158 2.95 12.32 -8.31
C TYR A 158 2.17 12.15 -9.60
N ALA A 159 1.08 12.89 -9.75
CA ALA A 159 0.32 13.03 -11.00
C ALA A 159 -0.27 14.43 -11.12
N GLU A 160 -0.58 14.85 -12.33
CA GLU A 160 -1.28 16.09 -12.62
C GLU A 160 -2.50 15.81 -13.51
N ILE A 161 -3.60 16.52 -13.23
CA ILE A 161 -4.85 16.42 -13.99
C ILE A 161 -5.38 17.81 -14.26
N GLU A 162 -5.29 18.27 -15.52
CA GLU A 162 -5.85 19.57 -15.93
C GLU A 162 -5.37 20.75 -15.06
N GLY A 163 -4.15 20.65 -14.52
CA GLY A 163 -3.57 21.66 -13.62
C GLY A 163 -3.81 21.40 -12.12
N ALA A 164 -4.67 20.45 -11.74
CA ALA A 164 -4.72 19.96 -10.36
C ALA A 164 -3.67 18.88 -10.13
N LYS A 165 -3.11 18.81 -8.93
CA LYS A 165 -2.04 17.89 -8.58
C LYS A 165 -2.51 16.79 -7.64
N ILE A 166 -1.87 15.65 -7.76
CA ILE A 166 -2.01 14.51 -6.83
C ILE A 166 -0.61 14.12 -6.38
N ALA A 167 -0.40 14.00 -5.08
CA ALA A 167 0.81 13.42 -4.50
C ALA A 167 0.43 12.30 -3.53
N GLY A 168 1.16 11.20 -3.58
CA GLY A 168 0.93 10.07 -2.70
C GLY A 168 2.21 9.58 -2.05
N MET A 169 2.11 9.14 -0.80
CA MET A 169 3.16 8.43 -0.07
C MET A 169 2.60 7.16 0.55
N THR A 170 3.44 6.13 0.67
CA THR A 170 3.07 4.87 1.32
C THR A 170 4.26 4.24 2.01
N LYS A 171 4.00 3.34 2.93
CA LYS A 171 4.99 2.48 3.57
C LYS A 171 4.52 1.03 3.59
N GLY A 172 5.47 0.11 3.59
CA GLY A 172 5.25 -1.32 3.74
C GLY A 172 6.31 -2.11 2.99
N ALA A 173 6.84 -3.15 3.66
CA ALA A 173 7.81 -4.10 3.11
C ALA A 173 7.56 -5.53 3.59
N GLY A 174 7.04 -5.72 4.82
CA GLY A 174 6.59 -7.00 5.40
C GLY A 174 5.18 -6.93 5.94
N MET A 175 4.58 -8.09 6.24
CA MET A 175 3.17 -8.27 6.60
C MET A 175 2.27 -7.68 5.50
N ILE A 176 2.51 -8.09 4.24
CA ILE A 176 1.87 -7.54 3.04
C ILE A 176 1.05 -8.59 2.29
N GLN A 177 -0.23 -8.62 2.57
CA GLN A 177 -1.29 -9.15 1.70
C GLN A 177 -2.57 -8.35 1.92
N PRO A 178 -2.77 -7.26 1.21
CA PRO A 178 -3.94 -6.43 1.39
C PRO A 178 -5.24 -7.16 1.04
N ASN A 179 -6.13 -7.20 2.05
CA ASN A 179 -7.54 -7.47 1.82
C ASN A 179 -8.29 -6.21 2.23
N MET A 180 -8.34 -5.19 1.33
CA MET A 180 -8.79 -3.81 1.53
C MET A 180 -7.78 -2.87 2.23
N ALA A 181 -6.51 -3.04 2.04
CA ALA A 181 -5.29 -2.30 2.35
C ALA A 181 -4.40 -2.95 3.41
N THR A 182 -3.16 -3.36 3.03
CA THR A 182 -2.11 -3.80 3.96
C THR A 182 -0.94 -2.83 3.93
N THR A 183 -1.16 -1.59 4.44
CA THR A 183 -0.10 -0.58 4.46
C THR A 183 -0.65 0.72 5.02
N LEU A 184 0.22 1.69 5.27
CA LEU A 184 -0.19 3.08 5.41
C LEU A 184 0.03 3.78 4.08
N GLY A 185 -1.05 4.26 3.47
CA GLY A 185 -1.02 5.04 2.23
C GLY A 185 -1.80 6.33 2.38
N PHE A 186 -1.18 7.44 2.00
CA PHE A 186 -1.78 8.77 2.08
C PHE A 186 -1.66 9.45 0.72
N VAL A 187 -2.79 9.84 0.16
CA VAL A 187 -2.85 10.54 -1.14
C VAL A 187 -3.54 11.88 -0.93
N MET A 188 -2.92 12.93 -1.37
CA MET A 188 -3.40 14.30 -1.32
C MET A 188 -3.65 14.83 -2.72
N THR A 189 -4.74 15.59 -2.90
CA THR A 189 -5.01 16.31 -4.15
C THR A 189 -5.65 17.66 -3.86
N ASP A 190 -5.28 18.65 -4.65
CA ASP A 190 -5.91 19.96 -4.61
C ASP A 190 -7.10 20.11 -5.58
N ALA A 191 -7.50 19.03 -6.25
CA ALA A 191 -8.69 18.98 -7.08
C ALA A 191 -9.98 19.11 -6.25
N VAL A 192 -11.02 19.70 -6.82
CA VAL A 192 -12.36 19.74 -6.27
C VAL A 192 -13.07 18.43 -6.63
N VAL A 193 -13.23 17.54 -5.66
CA VAL A 193 -13.83 16.21 -5.86
C VAL A 193 -15.02 16.01 -4.92
N PRO A 194 -16.22 15.68 -5.44
CA PRO A 194 -17.37 15.36 -4.59
C PRO A 194 -17.12 14.15 -3.69
N PRO A 195 -17.62 14.15 -2.42
CA PRO A 195 -17.34 13.06 -1.46
C PRO A 195 -17.73 11.66 -1.97
N ALA A 196 -18.83 11.53 -2.68
CA ALA A 196 -19.28 10.24 -3.24
C ALA A 196 -18.34 9.75 -4.36
N ALA A 197 -17.91 10.66 -5.24
CA ALA A 197 -16.96 10.35 -6.32
C ALA A 197 -15.60 9.94 -5.75
N LEU A 198 -15.08 10.66 -4.73
CA LEU A 198 -13.82 10.35 -4.07
C LEU A 198 -13.85 8.94 -3.45
N ARG A 199 -14.91 8.60 -2.71
CA ARG A 199 -15.08 7.26 -2.13
C ARG A 199 -15.15 6.17 -3.19
N ALA A 200 -15.89 6.39 -4.27
CA ALA A 200 -16.02 5.42 -5.35
C ALA A 200 -14.70 5.19 -6.09
N ALA A 201 -13.97 6.27 -6.40
CA ALA A 201 -12.67 6.21 -7.07
C ALA A 201 -11.64 5.48 -6.19
N LEU A 202 -11.54 5.82 -4.89
CA LEU A 202 -10.66 5.14 -3.95
C LEU A 202 -10.95 3.64 -3.87
N LYS A 203 -12.22 3.25 -3.72
CA LYS A 203 -12.61 1.84 -3.61
C LYS A 203 -12.20 1.05 -4.86
N ARG A 204 -12.45 1.60 -6.06
CA ARG A 204 -12.06 0.94 -7.32
C ARG A 204 -10.54 0.90 -7.50
N GLY A 205 -9.85 2.01 -7.22
CA GLY A 205 -8.41 2.09 -7.33
C GLY A 205 -7.70 1.09 -6.42
N VAL A 206 -8.05 1.04 -5.13
CA VAL A 206 -7.49 0.07 -4.17
C VAL A 206 -7.79 -1.38 -4.58
N GLY A 207 -8.97 -1.65 -5.12
CA GLY A 207 -9.34 -2.98 -5.61
C GLY A 207 -8.46 -3.49 -6.75
N ARG A 208 -7.81 -2.59 -7.50
CA ARG A 208 -6.94 -2.93 -8.64
C ARG A 208 -5.46 -2.71 -8.38
N SER A 209 -5.10 -2.15 -7.24
CA SER A 209 -3.72 -1.84 -6.84
C SER A 209 -3.33 -2.54 -5.54
N TYR A 210 -3.59 -1.93 -4.40
CA TYR A 210 -3.21 -2.48 -3.09
C TYR A 210 -3.78 -3.89 -2.82
N ASN A 211 -5.00 -4.19 -3.26
CA ASN A 211 -5.56 -5.55 -3.13
C ASN A 211 -4.96 -6.56 -4.11
N ARG A 212 -4.04 -6.12 -4.97
CA ARG A 212 -3.37 -6.91 -6.01
C ARG A 212 -1.86 -7.02 -5.77
N ILE A 213 -1.40 -6.84 -4.53
CA ILE A 213 -0.01 -7.08 -4.13
C ILE A 213 0.07 -8.10 -3.00
N SER A 214 1.22 -8.76 -2.86
CA SER A 214 1.58 -9.58 -1.70
C SER A 214 3.09 -9.67 -1.57
N VAL A 215 3.60 -9.69 -0.34
CA VAL A 215 4.99 -10.04 -0.02
C VAL A 215 5.05 -11.41 0.64
N ASP A 216 4.31 -11.61 1.71
CA ASP A 216 4.37 -12.79 2.60
C ASP A 216 3.01 -13.46 2.87
N GLY A 217 1.93 -12.90 2.34
CA GLY A 217 0.59 -13.47 2.52
C GLY A 217 -0.13 -13.03 3.81
N ASP A 218 0.48 -12.18 4.64
CA ASP A 218 -0.07 -11.74 5.91
C ASP A 218 -0.78 -10.38 5.82
N THR A 219 -1.94 -10.26 6.50
CA THR A 219 -2.73 -9.02 6.55
C THR A 219 -2.50 -8.30 7.88
N SER A 220 -2.07 -7.05 7.83
CA SER A 220 -1.80 -6.24 9.02
C SER A 220 -3.07 -5.81 9.77
N THR A 221 -2.90 -5.49 11.05
CA THR A 221 -3.93 -4.97 11.95
C THR A 221 -4.22 -3.48 11.77
N ASN A 222 -3.33 -2.76 11.06
CA ASN A 222 -3.28 -1.29 11.02
C ASN A 222 -3.54 -0.68 9.65
N ASP A 223 -3.75 -1.49 8.63
CA ASP A 223 -3.82 -1.02 7.25
C ASP A 223 -4.81 0.09 7.04
N THR A 224 -4.33 1.13 6.38
CA THR A 224 -5.09 2.36 6.16
C THR A 224 -4.63 3.04 4.88
N VAL A 225 -5.55 3.27 3.94
CA VAL A 225 -5.32 4.17 2.81
C VAL A 225 -6.32 5.31 2.89
N ILE A 226 -5.81 6.55 2.94
CA ILE A 226 -6.59 7.78 3.04
C ILE A 226 -6.31 8.65 1.83
N VAL A 227 -7.36 9.17 1.21
CA VAL A 227 -7.27 10.22 0.18
C VAL A 227 -7.91 11.50 0.72
N LEU A 228 -7.18 12.61 0.62
CA LEU A 228 -7.63 13.96 0.97
C LEU A 228 -7.75 14.79 -0.29
N ALA A 229 -8.91 15.42 -0.53
CA ALA A 229 -9.15 16.37 -1.62
C ALA A 229 -9.60 17.71 -1.03
N ASN A 230 -8.76 18.75 -1.12
CA ASN A 230 -9.04 20.03 -0.47
C ASN A 230 -9.61 21.09 -1.41
N GLY A 231 -9.53 20.88 -2.74
CA GLY A 231 -10.08 21.80 -3.73
C GLY A 231 -9.32 23.11 -3.90
N ALA A 232 -8.10 23.22 -3.38
CA ALA A 232 -7.36 24.49 -3.38
C ALA A 232 -6.97 24.99 -4.78
N SER A 233 -6.84 24.09 -5.77
CA SER A 233 -6.61 24.50 -7.16
C SER A 233 -7.84 25.11 -7.84
N GLY A 234 -9.05 24.86 -7.32
CA GLY A 234 -10.32 25.21 -7.97
C GLY A 234 -10.67 24.33 -9.17
N VAL A 235 -9.78 23.46 -9.62
CA VAL A 235 -9.96 22.57 -10.78
C VAL A 235 -10.95 21.45 -10.44
N LYS A 236 -11.91 21.22 -11.34
CA LYS A 236 -12.93 20.17 -11.23
C LYS A 236 -12.77 19.18 -12.37
N PRO A 237 -11.86 18.22 -12.26
CA PRO A 237 -11.62 17.27 -13.34
C PRO A 237 -12.85 16.37 -13.60
N PRO A 238 -13.06 15.90 -14.84
CA PRO A 238 -14.06 14.89 -15.13
C PRO A 238 -13.88 13.66 -14.23
N GLY A 239 -14.98 13.08 -13.76
CA GLY A 239 -14.91 11.99 -12.78
C GLY A 239 -14.11 10.77 -13.25
N LYS A 240 -14.16 10.44 -14.55
CA LYS A 240 -13.38 9.34 -15.16
C LYS A 240 -11.89 9.66 -15.18
N THR A 241 -11.52 10.87 -15.60
CA THR A 241 -10.12 11.32 -15.63
C THR A 241 -9.50 11.34 -14.23
N PHE A 242 -10.25 11.84 -13.24
CA PHE A 242 -9.82 11.78 -11.84
C PHE A 242 -9.61 10.35 -11.35
N GLU A 243 -10.55 9.45 -11.65
CA GLU A 243 -10.46 8.04 -11.25
C GLU A 243 -9.27 7.34 -11.87
N GLU A 244 -8.99 7.58 -13.15
CA GLU A 244 -7.85 7.01 -13.88
C GLU A 244 -6.53 7.49 -13.27
N ALA A 245 -6.38 8.78 -13.00
CA ALA A 245 -5.18 9.33 -12.39
C ALA A 245 -4.98 8.87 -10.94
N LEU A 246 -6.04 8.87 -10.12
CA LEU A 246 -5.96 8.33 -8.76
C LEU A 246 -5.60 6.83 -8.78
N SER A 247 -6.15 6.06 -9.71
CA SER A 247 -5.83 4.64 -9.87
C SER A 247 -4.36 4.44 -10.25
N GLY A 248 -3.81 5.27 -11.15
CA GLY A 248 -2.39 5.23 -11.52
C GLY A 248 -1.46 5.54 -10.33
N VAL A 249 -1.82 6.54 -9.51
CA VAL A 249 -1.11 6.86 -8.27
C VAL A 249 -1.12 5.69 -7.29
N LEU A 250 -2.29 5.10 -7.03
CA LEU A 250 -2.45 3.96 -6.12
C LEU A 250 -1.71 2.71 -6.63
N GLU A 251 -1.72 2.47 -7.94
CA GLU A 251 -1.00 1.35 -8.57
C GLU A 251 0.52 1.54 -8.45
N SER A 252 1.03 2.73 -8.76
CA SER A 252 2.45 3.05 -8.61
C SER A 252 2.94 2.83 -7.17
N LEU A 253 2.19 3.29 -6.16
CA LEU A 253 2.52 3.09 -4.75
C LEU A 253 2.49 1.61 -4.37
N ALA A 254 1.49 0.86 -4.83
CA ALA A 254 1.37 -0.57 -4.54
C ALA A 254 2.52 -1.39 -5.15
N ILE A 255 2.91 -1.07 -6.38
CA ILE A 255 4.06 -1.73 -7.05
C ILE A 255 5.36 -1.45 -6.28
N GLN A 256 5.56 -0.21 -5.80
CA GLN A 256 6.73 0.14 -4.98
C GLN A 256 6.81 -0.68 -3.69
N ILE A 257 5.65 -0.99 -3.05
CA ILE A 257 5.61 -1.88 -1.87
C ILE A 257 6.06 -3.30 -2.25
N ALA A 258 5.50 -3.86 -3.33
CA ALA A 258 5.85 -5.21 -3.76
C ALA A 258 7.34 -5.32 -4.17
N ARG A 259 7.89 -4.27 -4.80
CA ARG A 259 9.31 -4.18 -5.20
C ARG A 259 10.25 -4.14 -4.00
N ASP A 260 9.89 -3.40 -2.95
CA ASP A 260 10.68 -3.20 -1.73
C ASP A 260 10.26 -4.20 -0.62
N GLY A 261 9.74 -5.37 -0.98
CA GLY A 261 9.43 -6.43 -0.03
C GLY A 261 10.65 -6.84 0.78
N GLU A 262 10.48 -7.20 2.06
CA GLU A 262 11.58 -7.61 2.93
C GLU A 262 12.41 -8.72 2.29
N GLY A 263 13.71 -8.49 2.11
CA GLY A 263 14.65 -9.40 1.47
C GLY A 263 14.44 -9.62 -0.03
N ALA A 264 13.54 -8.87 -0.68
CA ALA A 264 13.25 -9.01 -2.10
C ALA A 264 14.41 -8.49 -2.97
N ARG A 265 14.64 -9.20 -4.08
CA ARG A 265 15.56 -8.81 -5.14
C ARG A 265 14.83 -8.53 -6.45
N LYS A 266 13.71 -9.23 -6.68
CA LYS A 266 12.96 -9.19 -7.95
C LYS A 266 11.51 -8.83 -7.72
N LEU A 267 10.98 -7.91 -8.52
CA LEU A 267 9.55 -7.69 -8.65
C LEU A 267 8.98 -8.74 -9.60
N VAL A 268 7.86 -9.35 -9.23
CA VAL A 268 7.16 -10.33 -10.06
C VAL A 268 5.79 -9.81 -10.44
N THR A 269 5.56 -9.62 -11.73
CA THR A 269 4.23 -9.29 -12.29
C THR A 269 3.56 -10.58 -12.79
N ILE A 270 2.35 -10.84 -12.33
CA ILE A 270 1.57 -12.03 -12.67
C ILE A 270 0.30 -11.60 -13.39
N ASP A 271 0.14 -12.02 -14.64
CA ASP A 271 -1.08 -11.85 -15.41
C ASP A 271 -1.83 -13.18 -15.53
N VAL A 272 -3.09 -13.19 -15.14
CA VAL A 272 -4.01 -14.31 -15.35
C VAL A 272 -5.10 -13.90 -16.33
N GLU A 273 -5.32 -14.70 -17.37
CA GLU A 273 -6.29 -14.44 -18.43
C GLU A 273 -7.14 -15.69 -18.71
N GLY A 274 -8.38 -15.48 -19.18
CA GLY A 274 -9.27 -16.56 -19.60
C GLY A 274 -9.99 -17.29 -18.47
N ALA A 275 -9.95 -16.78 -17.23
CA ALA A 275 -10.79 -17.27 -16.14
C ALA A 275 -12.27 -16.99 -16.41
N SER A 276 -13.17 -17.69 -15.72
CA SER A 276 -14.62 -17.50 -15.88
C SER A 276 -15.09 -16.06 -15.58
N ASN A 277 -14.43 -15.41 -14.63
CA ASN A 277 -14.67 -14.01 -14.22
C ASN A 277 -13.43 -13.40 -13.58
N GLU A 278 -13.46 -12.06 -13.34
CA GLU A 278 -12.34 -11.31 -12.76
C GLU A 278 -11.96 -11.83 -11.36
N ARG A 279 -12.93 -12.17 -10.51
CA ARG A 279 -12.67 -12.72 -9.17
C ARG A 279 -11.95 -14.07 -9.22
N GLY A 280 -12.28 -14.93 -10.19
CA GLY A 280 -11.56 -16.18 -10.44
C GLY A 280 -10.11 -15.93 -10.85
N ALA A 281 -9.89 -15.01 -11.80
CA ALA A 281 -8.56 -14.61 -12.24
C ALA A 281 -7.72 -14.05 -11.08
N GLU A 282 -8.31 -13.19 -10.25
CA GLU A 282 -7.66 -12.64 -9.05
C GLU A 282 -7.24 -13.73 -8.05
N ARG A 283 -8.12 -14.70 -7.77
CA ARG A 283 -7.80 -15.82 -6.87
C ARG A 283 -6.65 -16.68 -7.40
N MET A 284 -6.63 -16.94 -8.70
CA MET A 284 -5.54 -17.68 -9.36
C MET A 284 -4.22 -16.90 -9.26
N ALA A 285 -4.23 -15.61 -9.62
CA ALA A 285 -3.05 -14.75 -9.54
C ALA A 285 -2.50 -14.65 -8.11
N ARG A 286 -3.38 -14.49 -7.11
CA ARG A 286 -3.02 -14.48 -5.69
C ARG A 286 -2.41 -15.81 -5.24
N ALA A 287 -2.92 -16.94 -5.73
CA ALA A 287 -2.37 -18.25 -5.40
C ALA A 287 -0.94 -18.41 -5.93
N ILE A 288 -0.64 -17.90 -7.13
CA ILE A 288 0.73 -17.87 -7.67
C ILE A 288 1.60 -16.95 -6.81
N ALA A 289 1.14 -15.73 -6.53
CA ALA A 289 1.87 -14.71 -5.78
C ALA A 289 2.25 -15.15 -4.35
N ASN A 290 1.38 -15.94 -3.71
CA ASN A 290 1.58 -16.43 -2.35
C ASN A 290 2.26 -17.80 -2.25
N SER A 291 2.61 -18.42 -3.37
CA SER A 291 3.26 -19.72 -3.35
C SER A 291 4.74 -19.59 -2.98
N PRO A 292 5.18 -20.06 -1.81
CA PRO A 292 6.61 -20.03 -1.44
C PRO A 292 7.46 -20.75 -2.48
N LEU A 293 6.95 -21.86 -3.07
CA LEU A 293 7.66 -22.61 -4.10
C LEU A 293 7.84 -21.82 -5.40
N VAL A 294 6.84 -21.02 -5.80
CA VAL A 294 6.98 -20.13 -6.97
C VAL A 294 7.98 -19.01 -6.65
N LYS A 295 7.82 -18.36 -5.50
CA LYS A 295 8.67 -17.23 -5.10
C LYS A 295 10.14 -17.63 -4.95
N THR A 296 10.44 -18.80 -4.40
CA THR A 296 11.81 -19.34 -4.28
C THR A 296 12.37 -19.79 -5.63
N ALA A 297 11.53 -20.29 -6.57
CA ALA A 297 11.98 -20.57 -7.93
C ALA A 297 12.43 -19.28 -8.63
N ILE A 298 11.64 -18.20 -8.52
CA ILE A 298 12.02 -16.89 -9.08
C ILE A 298 13.30 -16.36 -8.44
N ALA A 299 13.49 -16.49 -7.12
CA ALA A 299 14.73 -16.10 -6.44
C ALA A 299 15.95 -16.81 -7.01
N GLY A 300 15.82 -18.11 -7.33
CA GLY A 300 16.87 -18.93 -7.93
C GLY A 300 16.94 -18.87 -9.46
N SER A 301 16.15 -18.01 -10.12
CA SER A 301 16.03 -17.94 -11.60
C SER A 301 15.67 -19.29 -12.24
N ASP A 302 14.91 -20.14 -11.49
CA ASP A 302 14.46 -21.45 -11.94
C ASP A 302 13.16 -21.31 -12.74
N PRO A 303 13.10 -21.69 -14.05
CA PRO A 303 11.92 -21.60 -14.88
C PRO A 303 10.85 -22.67 -14.55
N ASN A 304 10.50 -22.77 -13.26
CA ASN A 304 9.67 -23.84 -12.73
C ASN A 304 8.17 -23.58 -12.93
N TRP A 305 7.72 -23.68 -14.17
CA TRP A 305 6.32 -23.55 -14.53
C TRP A 305 5.41 -24.57 -13.86
N GLY A 306 5.92 -25.74 -13.49
CA GLY A 306 5.19 -26.75 -12.75
C GLY A 306 4.70 -26.27 -11.39
N ARG A 307 5.50 -25.46 -10.68
CA ARG A 307 5.11 -24.81 -9.43
C ARG A 307 4.01 -23.77 -9.65
N VAL A 308 4.05 -23.03 -10.76
CA VAL A 308 3.00 -22.07 -11.14
C VAL A 308 1.69 -22.80 -11.40
N LEU A 309 1.70 -23.89 -12.19
CA LEU A 309 0.52 -24.70 -12.47
C LEU A 309 -0.07 -25.30 -11.19
N SER A 310 0.78 -25.86 -10.33
CA SER A 310 0.38 -26.41 -9.02
C SER A 310 -0.26 -25.36 -8.10
N ALA A 311 0.31 -24.16 -8.05
CA ALA A 311 -0.24 -23.06 -7.24
C ALA A 311 -1.65 -22.68 -7.71
N VAL A 312 -1.88 -22.57 -9.01
CA VAL A 312 -3.23 -22.31 -9.55
C VAL A 312 -4.17 -23.47 -9.30
N GLY A 313 -3.71 -24.73 -9.41
CA GLY A 313 -4.50 -25.92 -9.08
C GLY A 313 -5.03 -25.87 -7.62
N ASN A 314 -4.29 -25.26 -6.70
CA ASN A 314 -4.68 -25.08 -5.32
C ASN A 314 -5.51 -23.79 -5.04
N SER A 315 -5.81 -22.99 -6.06
CA SER A 315 -6.55 -21.72 -5.91
C SER A 315 -8.02 -21.89 -5.51
N GLY A 316 -8.57 -23.11 -5.65
CA GLY A 316 -9.99 -23.38 -5.48
C GLY A 316 -10.87 -22.78 -6.59
N VAL A 317 -10.30 -22.44 -7.73
CA VAL A 317 -11.02 -22.00 -8.94
C VAL A 317 -11.00 -23.13 -9.94
N ALA A 318 -12.17 -23.50 -10.47
CA ALA A 318 -12.27 -24.56 -11.48
C ALA A 318 -11.70 -24.07 -12.84
N PHE A 319 -10.90 -24.90 -13.47
CA PHE A 319 -10.41 -24.75 -14.84
C PHE A 319 -10.04 -26.11 -15.44
N GLU A 320 -9.90 -26.18 -16.76
CA GLU A 320 -9.47 -27.39 -17.47
C GLU A 320 -7.94 -27.33 -17.69
N PRO A 321 -7.14 -28.21 -17.05
CA PRO A 321 -5.68 -28.17 -17.16
C PRO A 321 -5.15 -28.24 -18.60
N LYS A 322 -5.83 -28.99 -19.48
CA LYS A 322 -5.46 -29.13 -20.89
C LYS A 322 -5.66 -27.84 -21.72
N GLN A 323 -6.30 -26.81 -21.12
CA GLN A 323 -6.48 -25.50 -21.75
C GLN A 323 -5.47 -24.47 -21.23
N VAL A 324 -4.56 -24.84 -20.31
CA VAL A 324 -3.60 -23.92 -19.72
C VAL A 324 -2.38 -23.74 -20.59
N ASP A 325 -2.00 -22.48 -20.80
CA ASP A 325 -0.70 -22.05 -21.33
C ASP A 325 -0.01 -21.17 -20.30
N ILE A 326 1.31 -21.33 -20.10
CA ILE A 326 2.11 -20.51 -19.19
C ILE A 326 3.29 -19.92 -19.95
N GLU A 327 3.51 -18.63 -19.75
CA GLU A 327 4.68 -17.91 -20.25
C GLU A 327 5.44 -17.31 -19.06
N MET A 328 6.77 -17.37 -19.10
CA MET A 328 7.69 -16.72 -18.17
C MET A 328 8.66 -15.87 -18.99
N GLN A 329 8.84 -14.59 -18.65
CA GLN A 329 9.66 -13.62 -19.42
C GLN A 329 9.35 -13.63 -20.93
N GLY A 330 8.07 -13.79 -21.29
CA GLY A 330 7.62 -13.88 -22.69
C GLY A 330 7.91 -15.22 -23.38
N VAL A 331 8.59 -16.15 -22.72
CA VAL A 331 8.85 -17.49 -23.25
C VAL A 331 7.75 -18.46 -22.82
N ARG A 332 7.17 -19.18 -23.79
CA ARG A 332 6.14 -20.19 -23.49
C ARG A 332 6.79 -21.46 -22.94
N VAL A 333 6.54 -21.72 -21.66
CA VAL A 333 7.09 -22.87 -20.91
C VAL A 333 6.09 -24.02 -20.76
N CYS A 334 4.79 -23.73 -20.87
CA CYS A 334 3.71 -24.73 -20.84
C CYS A 334 2.70 -24.43 -21.94
N ARG A 335 2.24 -25.48 -22.65
CA ARG A 335 1.19 -25.41 -23.65
C ARG A 335 0.21 -26.55 -23.47
N GLY A 336 -1.05 -26.23 -23.27
CA GLY A 336 -2.09 -27.26 -23.06
C GLY A 336 -1.86 -28.09 -21.80
N GLY A 337 -1.29 -27.50 -20.75
CA GLY A 337 -1.02 -28.16 -19.46
C GLY A 337 0.19 -29.06 -19.43
N VAL A 338 0.99 -29.11 -20.50
CA VAL A 338 2.22 -29.92 -20.62
C VAL A 338 3.41 -29.04 -21.00
N ALA A 339 4.62 -29.55 -20.80
CA ALA A 339 5.85 -28.82 -21.14
C ALA A 339 5.85 -28.39 -22.63
N ALA A 340 6.18 -27.13 -22.88
CA ALA A 340 6.54 -26.64 -24.19
C ALA A 340 8.03 -26.85 -24.47
N ASN A 341 8.44 -26.72 -25.75
CA ASN A 341 9.85 -26.75 -26.11
C ASN A 341 10.45 -25.34 -25.87
N PHE A 342 11.43 -25.21 -24.96
CA PHE A 342 12.15 -23.98 -24.68
C PHE A 342 13.55 -24.28 -24.16
N SER A 343 14.44 -23.30 -24.23
CA SER A 343 15.79 -23.40 -23.64
C SER A 343 15.73 -22.98 -22.18
N GLU A 344 16.02 -23.89 -21.24
CA GLU A 344 16.07 -23.59 -19.81
C GLU A 344 17.21 -22.60 -19.50
N GLU A 345 18.35 -22.70 -20.14
CA GLU A 345 19.50 -21.84 -19.94
C GLU A 345 19.22 -20.39 -20.36
N GLU A 346 18.63 -20.20 -21.54
CA GLU A 346 18.24 -18.87 -22.01
C GLU A 346 17.17 -18.25 -21.11
N LEU A 347 16.19 -19.03 -20.67
CA LEU A 347 15.13 -18.52 -19.81
C LEU A 347 15.65 -18.21 -18.39
N LYS A 348 16.58 -19.01 -17.88
CA LYS A 348 17.26 -18.72 -16.61
C LYS A 348 17.98 -17.37 -16.66
N THR A 349 18.69 -17.08 -17.74
CA THR A 349 19.34 -15.79 -17.95
C THR A 349 18.34 -14.62 -17.95
N LYS A 350 17.17 -14.79 -18.59
CA LYS A 350 16.11 -13.78 -18.56
C LYS A 350 15.47 -13.61 -17.19
N LEU A 351 15.36 -14.70 -16.42
CA LEU A 351 14.81 -14.66 -15.05
C LEU A 351 15.79 -14.05 -14.02
N ASP A 352 17.05 -13.82 -14.38
CA ASP A 352 18.02 -13.09 -13.56
C ASP A 352 17.76 -11.57 -13.54
N GLU A 353 16.89 -11.06 -14.42
CA GLU A 353 16.46 -9.66 -14.40
C GLU A 353 15.72 -9.30 -13.12
N LEU A 354 15.77 -8.01 -12.74
CA LEU A 354 15.09 -7.49 -11.53
C LEU A 354 13.56 -7.47 -11.65
N GLU A 355 13.05 -7.57 -12.88
CA GLU A 355 11.60 -7.63 -13.16
C GLU A 355 11.27 -8.94 -13.86
N CYS A 356 10.44 -9.74 -13.21
CA CYS A 356 9.99 -11.03 -13.73
C CYS A 356 8.50 -10.98 -14.10
N TYR A 357 8.15 -11.62 -15.22
CA TYR A 357 6.79 -11.68 -15.72
C TYR A 357 6.32 -13.11 -15.86
N ILE A 358 5.16 -13.41 -15.26
CA ILE A 358 4.46 -14.69 -15.41
C ILE A 358 3.11 -14.41 -16.00
N ARG A 359 2.77 -15.05 -17.14
CA ARG A 359 1.43 -15.05 -17.70
C ARG A 359 0.86 -16.45 -17.62
N PHE A 360 -0.31 -16.57 -17.00
CA PHE A 360 -1.11 -17.78 -16.93
C PHE A 360 -2.38 -17.57 -17.75
N SER A 361 -2.56 -18.32 -18.81
CA SER A 361 -3.69 -18.17 -19.73
C SER A 361 -4.51 -19.45 -19.82
N ILE A 362 -5.83 -19.32 -19.78
CA ILE A 362 -6.77 -20.43 -20.00
C ILE A 362 -7.44 -20.20 -21.35
N ARG A 363 -7.25 -21.14 -22.29
CA ARG A 363 -7.92 -21.10 -23.57
C ARG A 363 -9.40 -21.38 -23.42
N GLY A 364 -10.26 -20.66 -24.16
CA GLY A 364 -11.71 -20.82 -24.10
C GLY A 364 -12.44 -19.49 -24.11
N ASN A 365 -13.67 -19.47 -23.63
CA ASN A 365 -14.56 -18.31 -23.67
C ASN A 365 -14.54 -17.46 -22.39
N GLY A 366 -13.66 -17.75 -21.44
CA GLY A 366 -13.52 -16.98 -20.22
C GLY A 366 -12.99 -15.56 -20.49
N ARG A 367 -13.59 -14.56 -19.86
CA ARG A 367 -13.21 -13.14 -20.01
C ARG A 367 -12.55 -12.55 -18.77
N GLY A 368 -12.41 -13.36 -17.71
CA GLY A 368 -11.79 -12.94 -16.47
C GLY A 368 -10.30 -12.68 -16.67
N ARG A 369 -9.85 -11.51 -16.20
CA ARG A 369 -8.45 -11.08 -16.23
C ARG A 369 -8.08 -10.47 -14.90
N ALA A 370 -6.84 -10.68 -14.46
CA ALA A 370 -6.30 -10.03 -13.29
C ALA A 370 -4.79 -9.90 -13.43
N ARG A 371 -4.28 -8.76 -12.99
CA ARG A 371 -2.85 -8.54 -12.74
C ARG A 371 -2.60 -8.52 -11.25
N PHE A 372 -1.48 -9.06 -10.82
CA PHE A 372 -1.05 -9.12 -9.43
C PHE A 372 0.46 -8.89 -9.36
N TRP A 373 0.94 -8.27 -8.29
CA TRP A 373 2.38 -8.05 -8.08
C TRP A 373 2.82 -8.70 -6.78
N THR A 374 4.01 -9.27 -6.82
CA THR A 374 4.70 -9.85 -5.66
C THR A 374 6.21 -9.67 -5.85
N CYS A 375 6.98 -10.17 -4.92
CA CYS A 375 8.43 -10.27 -5.03
C CYS A 375 8.86 -11.73 -4.97
N ASP A 376 10.13 -11.99 -5.23
CA ASP A 376 10.78 -13.26 -4.94
C ASP A 376 10.86 -13.52 -3.43
N PHE A 377 11.38 -14.70 -3.03
CA PHE A 377 11.51 -15.10 -1.63
C PHE A 377 12.91 -15.63 -1.39
N THR A 378 13.76 -14.81 -0.79
CA THR A 378 15.16 -15.07 -0.58
C THR A 378 15.44 -15.48 0.88
N GLN A 379 16.67 -15.86 1.18
CA GLN A 379 17.12 -16.14 2.53
C GLN A 379 17.06 -14.86 3.41
N ASP A 380 17.29 -13.70 2.81
CA ASP A 380 17.28 -12.41 3.52
C ASP A 380 15.92 -12.14 4.21
N TYR A 381 14.78 -12.61 3.63
CA TYR A 381 13.46 -12.51 4.28
C TYR A 381 13.47 -13.24 5.64
N ILE A 382 14.05 -14.42 5.68
CA ILE A 382 14.10 -15.22 6.93
C ILE A 382 14.99 -14.52 7.95
N GLU A 383 16.15 -14.02 7.53
CA GLU A 383 17.10 -13.32 8.40
C GLU A 383 16.50 -12.06 9.02
N ILE A 384 15.79 -11.26 8.22
CA ILE A 384 15.09 -10.05 8.68
C ILE A 384 14.03 -10.42 9.71
N ASN A 385 13.16 -11.37 9.39
CA ASN A 385 12.00 -11.68 10.24
C ASN A 385 12.33 -12.54 11.46
N ALA A 386 13.44 -13.28 11.46
CA ALA A 386 13.92 -14.01 12.62
C ALA A 386 14.57 -13.08 13.67
N SER A 387 15.07 -11.91 13.28
CA SER A 387 15.74 -10.95 14.15
C SER A 387 14.92 -9.70 14.49
N TYR A 388 13.87 -9.42 13.73
CA TYR A 388 13.00 -8.23 13.92
C TYR A 388 11.70 -8.62 14.62
N ARG A 389 11.38 -7.88 15.70
CA ARG A 389 10.10 -8.03 16.40
C ARG A 389 9.08 -7.06 15.81
N THR A 390 8.02 -7.59 15.22
CA THR A 390 6.85 -6.84 14.74
C THR A 390 5.74 -6.78 15.77
#